data_67cbd8aff6628e01bc14b667092cf539
#
_entry.id   67cbd8aff6628e01bc14b667092cf539
#
_cell.length_a   1.000
_cell.length_b   1.000
_cell.length_c   1.000
_cell.angle_alpha   90.00
_cell.angle_beta   90.00
_cell.angle_gamma   90.00
#
_symmetry.space_group_name_H-M   'P 1'
#
loop_
_entity.id
_entity.type
_entity.pdbx_description
1 polymer ?
#
loop_
_entity_poly.entity_id
_entity_poly.type
_entity_poly.pdbx_seq_one_letter_code
_entity_poly.pdbx_strand_id
1 'polypeptide(L)'
;GYDYSAFNLDNTRPARFILRMNQLFPEKKNELALKTIFKQLEKQPRTTDGVWWHKAIYAYQVWLDGVYMGHPFYTMAAPILKGEKKAKKYYDDSFDQISKTFKRTYDEKTGLWKHAWDETGEMFWADKTTGLSQHTWARAQGWYAMAILEVLDALPADYAHRQDLIDMLNKVMKATVKYQDKKTGLWYDVMDVKDSRNYLEATASSMFTYVLLKGSRLGYFDGKLKEAGIKGYKGILNNFIKVNDDKTISLTRCCEVSGLGPGMSAKVLKAAPKVKENKRRDGSFEYYISEPIRENDGKGVGPFIWASLEMEKMGYDVEKLNK
;
A
#
# COMPACT_ATOMS: atom_id res chain seq x y z
N GLY A 1 10.82 20.89 -6.96
CA GLY A 1 11.89 20.29 -6.19
C GLY A 1 11.35 19.41 -5.08
N TYR A 2 12.18 18.59 -4.43
CA TYR A 2 11.80 17.76 -3.29
C TYR A 2 11.59 18.62 -2.04
N ASP A 3 10.36 18.66 -1.51
CA ASP A 3 10.07 19.39 -0.28
C ASP A 3 10.27 18.47 0.94
N TYR A 4 11.44 18.61 1.55
CA TYR A 4 11.80 17.86 2.75
C TYR A 4 10.91 18.23 3.97
N SER A 5 10.49 19.48 4.08
CA SER A 5 9.73 19.98 5.23
C SER A 5 8.29 19.45 5.30
N ALA A 6 7.75 19.01 4.17
CA ALA A 6 6.43 18.39 4.10
C ALA A 6 6.38 17.02 4.78
N PHE A 7 7.52 16.38 5.03
CA PHE A 7 7.62 15.02 5.55
C PHE A 7 6.59 14.10 4.90
N ASN A 8 6.44 14.21 3.57
CA ASN A 8 5.44 13.48 2.82
C ASN A 8 5.99 12.11 2.39
N LEU A 9 5.44 11.03 2.97
CA LEU A 9 5.84 9.67 2.63
C LEU A 9 5.57 9.33 1.16
N ASP A 10 4.54 9.89 0.52
CA ASP A 10 4.26 9.62 -0.90
C ASP A 10 5.44 10.03 -1.80
N ASN A 11 6.16 11.09 -1.41
CA ASN A 11 7.32 11.57 -2.15
C ASN A 11 8.56 10.66 -2.03
N THR A 12 8.55 9.69 -1.10
CA THR A 12 9.68 8.78 -0.91
C THR A 12 9.65 7.56 -1.83
N ARG A 13 8.47 7.17 -2.34
CA ARG A 13 8.30 5.97 -3.16
C ARG A 13 9.22 5.90 -4.41
N PRO A 14 9.44 6.98 -5.17
CA PRO A 14 10.34 6.95 -6.33
C PRO A 14 11.79 6.59 -6.00
N ALA A 15 12.20 6.73 -4.73
CA ALA A 15 13.57 6.43 -4.31
C ALA A 15 13.98 4.97 -4.57
N ARG A 16 13.05 4.02 -4.59
CA ARG A 16 13.33 2.62 -4.93
C ARG A 16 13.80 2.47 -6.37
N PHE A 17 13.16 3.17 -7.30
CA PHE A 17 13.59 3.21 -8.68
C PHE A 17 14.96 3.90 -8.80
N ILE A 18 15.14 5.05 -8.15
CA ILE A 18 16.42 5.77 -8.13
C ILE A 18 17.53 4.87 -7.58
N LEU A 19 17.26 4.08 -6.52
CA LEU A 19 18.22 3.17 -5.95
C LEU A 19 18.67 2.10 -6.97
N ARG A 20 17.70 1.49 -7.67
CA ARG A 20 18.01 0.49 -8.71
C ARG A 20 18.76 1.11 -9.88
N MET A 21 18.34 2.28 -10.33
CA MET A 21 19.07 2.99 -11.39
C MET A 21 20.49 3.35 -10.97
N ASN A 22 20.70 3.80 -9.73
CA ASN A 22 22.03 4.14 -9.23
C ASN A 22 22.95 2.92 -9.07
N GLN A 23 22.40 1.73 -8.82
CA GLN A 23 23.18 0.48 -8.80
C GLN A 23 23.67 0.10 -10.19
N LEU A 24 22.87 0.37 -11.24
CA LEU A 24 23.22 0.07 -12.64
C LEU A 24 24.07 1.18 -13.28
N PHE A 25 23.75 2.41 -12.99
CA PHE A 25 24.32 3.63 -13.55
C PHE A 25 24.60 4.62 -12.42
N PRO A 26 25.72 4.51 -11.70
CA PRO A 26 26.04 5.37 -10.56
C PRO A 26 26.18 6.82 -10.98
N GLU A 27 25.42 7.72 -10.33
CA GLU A 27 25.48 9.15 -10.54
C GLU A 27 25.42 9.90 -9.21
N LYS A 28 26.27 10.91 -9.05
CA LYS A 28 26.32 11.74 -7.83
C LYS A 28 24.97 12.37 -7.45
N LYS A 29 24.19 12.79 -8.46
CA LYS A 29 22.84 13.35 -8.22
C LYS A 29 21.87 12.32 -7.61
N ASN A 30 21.94 11.05 -8.07
CA ASN A 30 21.12 9.95 -7.55
C ASN A 30 21.52 9.63 -6.10
N GLU A 31 22.81 9.56 -5.80
CA GLU A 31 23.29 9.36 -4.43
C GLU A 31 22.81 10.45 -3.48
N LEU A 32 22.86 11.72 -3.91
CA LEU A 32 22.38 12.85 -3.12
C LEU A 32 20.87 12.74 -2.87
N ALA A 33 20.08 12.40 -3.88
CA ALA A 33 18.64 12.20 -3.75
C ALA A 33 18.33 11.07 -2.76
N LEU A 34 19.00 9.91 -2.90
CA LEU A 34 18.81 8.76 -2.01
C LEU A 34 19.16 9.11 -0.55
N LYS A 35 20.30 9.78 -0.31
CA LYS A 35 20.70 10.22 1.03
C LYS A 35 19.70 11.21 1.62
N THR A 36 19.17 12.13 0.81
CA THR A 36 18.18 13.12 1.24
C THR A 36 16.86 12.46 1.65
N ILE A 37 16.34 11.55 0.81
CA ILE A 37 15.08 10.84 1.10
C ILE A 37 15.26 9.92 2.31
N PHE A 38 16.37 9.20 2.41
CA PHE A 38 16.64 8.35 3.56
C PHE A 38 16.73 9.15 4.87
N LYS A 39 17.37 10.31 4.83
CA LYS A 39 17.44 11.24 5.96
C LYS A 39 16.06 11.76 6.37
N GLN A 40 15.14 12.00 5.40
CA GLN A 40 13.76 12.32 5.74
C GLN A 40 13.12 11.19 6.56
N LEU A 41 13.24 9.93 6.11
CA LEU A 41 12.65 8.79 6.82
C LEU A 41 13.23 8.62 8.23
N GLU A 42 14.55 8.86 8.42
CA GLU A 42 15.17 8.87 9.76
C GLU A 42 14.60 9.98 10.68
N LYS A 43 14.10 11.06 10.10
CA LYS A 43 13.58 12.25 10.81
C LYS A 43 12.05 12.39 10.71
N GLN A 44 11.38 11.44 10.04
CA GLN A 44 9.93 11.46 9.90
C GLN A 44 9.27 11.59 11.27
N PRO A 45 8.35 12.56 11.46
CA PRO A 45 7.58 12.66 12.69
C PRO A 45 6.84 11.36 13.00
N ARG A 46 6.69 11.08 14.30
CA ARG A 46 6.11 9.80 14.75
C ARG A 46 4.99 10.02 15.75
N THR A 47 4.09 9.06 15.82
CA THR A 47 3.13 8.90 16.91
C THR A 47 3.85 8.64 18.23
N THR A 48 3.14 8.68 19.34
CA THR A 48 3.74 8.44 20.67
C THR A 48 4.28 7.02 20.82
N ASP A 49 3.71 6.05 20.07
CA ASP A 49 4.21 4.67 20.02
C ASP A 49 5.25 4.42 18.91
N GLY A 50 5.68 5.46 18.19
CA GLY A 50 6.85 5.41 17.32
C GLY A 50 6.56 5.15 15.83
N VAL A 51 5.31 5.12 15.37
CA VAL A 51 4.95 4.94 13.95
C VAL A 51 5.00 6.27 13.19
N TRP A 52 5.49 6.27 11.98
CA TRP A 52 5.57 7.48 11.14
C TRP A 52 4.20 8.09 10.86
N TRP A 53 4.09 9.40 10.99
CA TRP A 53 2.99 10.15 10.39
C TRP A 53 3.04 10.05 8.87
N HIS A 54 1.89 9.97 8.24
CA HIS A 54 1.83 9.91 6.78
C HIS A 54 2.42 11.16 6.10
N LYS A 55 2.13 12.35 6.65
CA LYS A 55 2.66 13.67 6.22
C LYS A 55 2.66 14.63 7.40
N ALA A 56 3.42 15.70 7.33
CA ALA A 56 3.36 16.75 8.34
C ALA A 56 1.95 17.33 8.52
N ILE A 57 1.20 17.53 7.42
CA ILE A 57 -0.21 18.00 7.47
C ILE A 57 -1.21 16.97 8.00
N TYR A 58 -0.78 15.71 8.15
CA TYR A 58 -1.54 14.61 8.77
C TYR A 58 -0.85 14.19 10.06
N ALA A 59 -0.62 15.17 10.94
CA ALA A 59 0.03 14.95 12.21
C ALA A 59 -0.73 13.91 13.04
N TYR A 60 0.01 12.99 13.68
CA TYR A 60 -0.51 11.88 14.49
C TYR A 60 -1.32 10.84 13.72
N GLN A 61 -1.29 10.85 12.38
CA GLN A 61 -2.05 9.92 11.56
C GLN A 61 -1.16 8.88 10.89
N VAL A 62 -1.54 7.62 11.03
CA VAL A 62 -0.93 6.46 10.37
C VAL A 62 -1.87 5.98 9.27
N TRP A 63 -1.40 5.96 8.04
CA TRP A 63 -2.14 5.48 6.88
C TRP A 63 -1.46 4.25 6.31
N LEU A 64 -2.24 3.26 5.87
CA LEU A 64 -1.72 2.05 5.23
C LEU A 64 -0.85 2.37 4.01
N ASP A 65 -1.20 3.42 3.28
CA ASP A 65 -0.44 3.97 2.14
C ASP A 65 0.99 4.33 2.53
N GLY A 66 1.15 5.01 3.67
CA GLY A 66 2.46 5.44 4.16
C GLY A 66 3.42 4.30 4.43
N VAL A 67 2.90 3.15 4.85
CA VAL A 67 3.71 1.94 5.07
C VAL A 67 4.38 1.51 3.78
N TYR A 68 3.62 1.46 2.66
CA TYR A 68 4.18 1.13 1.36
C TYR A 68 5.13 2.18 0.80
N MET A 69 4.81 3.45 1.02
CA MET A 69 5.61 4.54 0.47
C MET A 69 7.02 4.59 1.08
N GLY A 70 7.15 4.30 2.39
CA GLY A 70 8.41 4.45 3.11
C GLY A 70 9.21 3.16 3.33
N HIS A 71 8.58 2.12 3.91
CA HIS A 71 9.31 0.98 4.47
C HIS A 71 10.07 0.12 3.45
N PRO A 72 9.54 -0.18 2.25
CA PRO A 72 10.32 -0.96 1.26
C PRO A 72 11.62 -0.28 0.85
N PHE A 73 11.60 1.05 0.66
CA PHE A 73 12.84 1.79 0.36
C PHE A 73 13.76 1.86 1.59
N TYR A 74 13.23 2.13 2.77
CA TYR A 74 13.99 2.27 4.01
C TYR A 74 14.76 0.98 4.33
N THR A 75 14.08 -0.18 4.21
CA THR A 75 14.69 -1.48 4.40
C THR A 75 15.72 -1.80 3.31
N MET A 76 15.38 -1.61 2.04
CA MET A 76 16.25 -1.91 0.90
C MET A 76 17.52 -1.04 0.89
N ALA A 77 17.42 0.23 1.24
CA ALA A 77 18.50 1.18 1.18
C ALA A 77 19.44 1.15 2.41
N ALA A 78 18.97 0.61 3.53
CA ALA A 78 19.73 0.60 4.78
C ALA A 78 21.13 -0.01 4.66
N PRO A 79 21.32 -1.22 4.12
CA PRO A 79 22.66 -1.81 3.99
C PRO A 79 23.56 -1.00 3.04
N ILE A 80 22.98 -0.41 2.01
CA ILE A 80 23.72 0.36 0.99
C ILE A 80 24.15 1.74 1.53
N LEU A 81 23.27 2.45 2.22
CA LEU A 81 23.52 3.83 2.66
C LEU A 81 24.14 3.92 4.06
N LYS A 82 23.99 2.92 4.89
CA LYS A 82 24.44 2.91 6.29
C LYS A 82 25.44 1.78 6.58
N GLY A 83 25.59 0.82 5.69
CA GLY A 83 26.41 -0.37 5.83
C GLY A 83 25.71 -1.51 6.55
N GLU A 84 26.06 -2.74 6.19
CA GLU A 84 25.44 -3.98 6.64
C GLU A 84 25.33 -4.08 8.18
N LYS A 85 26.40 -3.73 8.89
CA LYS A 85 26.43 -3.79 10.37
C LYS A 85 25.36 -2.90 11.04
N LYS A 86 24.93 -1.82 10.39
CA LYS A 86 23.92 -0.89 10.90
C LYS A 86 22.53 -1.15 10.34
N ALA A 87 22.41 -1.97 9.30
CA ALA A 87 21.14 -2.20 8.60
C ALA A 87 20.08 -2.81 9.52
N LYS A 88 20.47 -3.71 10.45
CA LYS A 88 19.54 -4.34 11.40
C LYS A 88 18.66 -3.35 12.15
N LYS A 89 19.20 -2.21 12.57
CA LYS A 89 18.42 -1.16 13.25
C LYS A 89 17.22 -0.68 12.41
N TYR A 90 17.38 -0.58 11.10
CA TYR A 90 16.36 -0.11 10.18
C TYR A 90 15.36 -1.24 9.82
N TYR A 91 15.82 -2.48 9.83
CA TYR A 91 14.96 -3.65 9.71
C TYR A 91 14.03 -3.77 10.91
N ASP A 92 14.59 -3.66 12.12
CA ASP A 92 13.83 -3.69 13.38
C ASP A 92 12.82 -2.53 13.47
N ASP A 93 13.21 -1.33 13.06
CA ASP A 93 12.32 -0.16 13.02
C ASP A 93 11.17 -0.36 12.01
N SER A 94 11.45 -0.92 10.82
CA SER A 94 10.42 -1.24 9.84
C SER A 94 9.46 -2.32 10.36
N PHE A 95 9.97 -3.37 10.95
CA PHE A 95 9.17 -4.44 11.55
C PHE A 95 8.25 -3.90 12.67
N ASP A 96 8.82 -3.12 13.59
CA ASP A 96 8.06 -2.53 14.70
C ASP A 96 6.90 -1.66 14.20
N GLN A 97 7.17 -0.77 13.24
CA GLN A 97 6.15 0.12 12.68
C GLN A 97 5.07 -0.63 11.90
N ILE A 98 5.44 -1.62 11.08
CA ILE A 98 4.49 -2.51 10.37
C ILE A 98 3.62 -3.25 11.37
N SER A 99 4.21 -3.81 12.43
CA SER A 99 3.50 -4.58 13.47
C SER A 99 2.54 -3.70 14.28
N LYS A 100 2.92 -2.47 14.59
CA LYS A 100 2.05 -1.50 15.27
C LYS A 100 0.91 -1.06 14.36
N THR A 101 1.19 -0.74 13.09
CA THR A 101 0.15 -0.42 12.11
C THR A 101 -0.83 -1.58 11.96
N PHE A 102 -0.35 -2.83 11.91
CA PHE A 102 -1.18 -4.03 11.86
C PHE A 102 -2.21 -4.08 13.00
N LYS A 103 -1.79 -3.74 14.22
CA LYS A 103 -2.67 -3.73 15.40
C LYS A 103 -3.61 -2.53 15.42
N ARG A 104 -3.10 -1.33 15.09
CA ARG A 104 -3.82 -0.07 15.22
C ARG A 104 -4.92 0.12 14.16
N THR A 105 -4.73 -0.40 12.96
CA THR A 105 -5.69 -0.23 11.86
C THR A 105 -6.64 -1.42 11.69
N TYR A 106 -6.47 -2.48 12.47
CA TYR A 106 -7.33 -3.67 12.43
C TYR A 106 -8.72 -3.37 12.99
N ASP A 107 -9.75 -3.76 12.26
CA ASP A 107 -11.14 -3.69 12.67
C ASP A 107 -11.70 -5.10 12.92
N GLU A 108 -12.00 -5.40 14.19
CA GLU A 108 -12.50 -6.71 14.59
C GLU A 108 -13.86 -7.06 13.97
N LYS A 109 -14.69 -6.04 13.67
CA LYS A 109 -16.03 -6.24 13.11
C LYS A 109 -15.99 -6.80 11.70
N THR A 110 -15.07 -6.27 10.87
CA THR A 110 -14.92 -6.69 9.46
C THR A 110 -13.81 -7.71 9.27
N GLY A 111 -12.85 -7.78 10.20
CA GLY A 111 -11.62 -8.56 10.07
C GLY A 111 -10.64 -7.96 9.06
N LEU A 112 -10.84 -6.71 8.63
CA LEU A 112 -10.00 -5.98 7.68
C LEU A 112 -9.19 -4.88 8.37
N TRP A 113 -8.32 -4.23 7.61
CA TRP A 113 -7.54 -3.08 8.05
C TRP A 113 -8.13 -1.80 7.47
N LYS A 114 -8.49 -0.86 8.33
CA LYS A 114 -9.05 0.44 7.94
C LYS A 114 -7.99 1.29 7.24
N HIS A 115 -8.44 2.23 6.39
CA HIS A 115 -7.56 3.09 5.58
C HIS A 115 -6.50 3.80 6.43
N ALA A 116 -6.91 4.34 7.58
CA ALA A 116 -6.02 5.06 8.49
C ALA A 116 -6.48 4.98 9.94
N TRP A 117 -5.55 5.37 10.82
CA TRP A 117 -5.74 5.56 12.25
C TRP A 117 -5.22 6.94 12.66
N ASP A 118 -6.02 7.67 13.41
CA ASP A 118 -5.65 8.92 14.07
C ASP A 118 -5.45 8.67 15.56
N GLU A 119 -4.20 8.82 16.03
CA GLU A 119 -3.82 8.62 17.43
C GLU A 119 -4.62 9.52 18.40
N THR A 120 -5.03 10.69 17.92
CA THR A 120 -5.72 11.67 18.74
C THR A 120 -7.23 11.46 18.82
N GLY A 121 -7.82 10.75 17.86
CA GLY A 121 -9.26 10.64 17.68
C GLY A 121 -9.95 11.98 17.37
N GLU A 122 -9.17 13.05 17.09
CA GLU A 122 -9.72 14.40 16.88
C GLU A 122 -10.18 14.65 15.44
N MET A 123 -9.65 13.86 14.48
CA MET A 123 -10.03 14.05 13.08
C MET A 123 -11.50 13.76 12.85
N PHE A 124 -12.14 14.55 11.98
CA PHE A 124 -13.58 14.45 11.71
C PHE A 124 -13.99 13.12 11.05
N TRP A 125 -13.06 12.45 10.37
CA TRP A 125 -13.24 11.14 9.74
C TRP A 125 -12.95 9.96 10.70
N ALA A 126 -12.33 10.21 11.84
CA ALA A 126 -11.91 9.17 12.78
C ALA A 126 -13.01 8.87 13.80
N ASP A 127 -13.18 7.61 14.13
CA ASP A 127 -13.95 7.17 15.29
C ASP A 127 -13.30 7.72 16.57
N LYS A 128 -14.11 8.34 17.43
CA LYS A 128 -13.63 9.07 18.62
C LYS A 128 -13.02 8.17 19.69
N THR A 129 -13.36 6.89 19.69
CA THR A 129 -12.88 5.91 20.66
C THR A 129 -11.67 5.14 20.16
N THR A 130 -11.75 4.68 18.91
CA THR A 130 -10.73 3.79 18.32
C THR A 130 -9.70 4.54 17.49
N GLY A 131 -10.00 5.75 17.01
CA GLY A 131 -9.18 6.51 16.07
C GLY A 131 -9.26 5.98 14.62
N LEU A 132 -10.00 4.91 14.36
CA LEU A 132 -10.08 4.28 13.03
C LEU A 132 -10.90 5.10 12.04
N SER A 133 -10.51 5.09 10.78
CA SER A 133 -11.36 5.56 9.69
C SER A 133 -12.57 4.65 9.50
N GLN A 134 -13.65 5.18 8.87
CA GLN A 134 -14.93 4.48 8.79
C GLN A 134 -14.85 3.18 7.98
N HIS A 135 -14.15 3.20 6.84
CA HIS A 135 -14.15 2.09 5.88
C HIS A 135 -12.77 1.55 5.57
N THR A 136 -12.76 0.33 5.02
CA THR A 136 -11.59 -0.28 4.38
C THR A 136 -11.59 0.07 2.90
N TRP A 137 -10.75 1.03 2.52
CA TRP A 137 -10.48 1.29 1.11
C TRP A 137 -9.55 0.21 0.56
N ALA A 138 -9.99 -0.47 -0.50
CA ALA A 138 -9.30 -1.65 -1.01
C ALA A 138 -7.84 -1.37 -1.39
N ARG A 139 -7.58 -0.22 -2.03
CA ARG A 139 -6.21 0.15 -2.42
C ARG A 139 -5.30 0.41 -1.23
N ALA A 140 -5.80 0.97 -0.13
CA ALA A 140 -5.00 1.15 1.08
C ALA A 140 -4.57 -0.20 1.66
N GLN A 141 -5.50 -1.17 1.76
CA GLN A 141 -5.17 -2.53 2.18
C GLN A 141 -4.22 -3.22 1.18
N GLY A 142 -4.36 -2.94 -0.12
CA GLY A 142 -3.44 -3.40 -1.17
C GLY A 142 -2.02 -2.85 -0.97
N TRP A 143 -1.88 -1.57 -0.68
CA TRP A 143 -0.60 -0.97 -0.34
C TRP A 143 0.04 -1.64 0.87
N TYR A 144 -0.74 -1.90 1.92
CA TYR A 144 -0.23 -2.52 3.12
C TYR A 144 0.28 -3.95 2.88
N ALA A 145 -0.49 -4.76 2.15
CA ALA A 145 -0.08 -6.10 1.76
C ALA A 145 1.21 -6.11 0.91
N MET A 146 1.28 -5.19 -0.07
CA MET A 146 2.49 -5.01 -0.88
C MET A 146 3.68 -4.53 -0.06
N ALA A 147 3.46 -3.65 0.94
CA ALA A 147 4.54 -3.18 1.82
C ALA A 147 5.21 -4.34 2.56
N ILE A 148 4.41 -5.21 3.18
CA ILE A 148 4.92 -6.38 3.91
C ILE A 148 5.69 -7.31 2.95
N LEU A 149 5.11 -7.61 1.78
CA LEU A 149 5.74 -8.48 0.78
C LEU A 149 7.08 -7.93 0.29
N GLU A 150 7.17 -6.64 0.03
CA GLU A 150 8.38 -6.02 -0.51
C GLU A 150 9.43 -5.72 0.57
N VAL A 151 9.03 -5.54 1.81
CA VAL A 151 9.95 -5.55 2.96
C VAL A 151 10.56 -6.95 3.13
N LEU A 152 9.76 -8.02 3.02
CA LEU A 152 10.26 -9.39 3.02
C LEU A 152 11.29 -9.67 1.92
N ASP A 153 11.13 -9.06 0.73
CA ASP A 153 12.12 -9.17 -0.35
C ASP A 153 13.48 -8.51 0.00
N ALA A 154 13.43 -7.45 0.80
CA ALA A 154 14.62 -6.67 1.16
C ALA A 154 15.34 -7.17 2.42
N LEU A 155 14.67 -7.96 3.24
CA LEU A 155 15.23 -8.51 4.48
C LEU A 155 16.14 -9.72 4.24
N PRO A 156 17.20 -9.89 5.02
CA PRO A 156 17.97 -11.13 5.03
C PRO A 156 17.10 -12.37 5.30
N ALA A 157 17.49 -13.50 4.76
CA ALA A 157 16.72 -14.75 4.92
C ALA A 157 16.64 -15.22 6.39
N ASP A 158 17.66 -14.91 7.17
CA ASP A 158 17.82 -15.26 8.59
C ASP A 158 17.34 -14.15 9.55
N TYR A 159 16.66 -13.12 9.03
CA TYR A 159 16.13 -12.05 9.90
C TYR A 159 15.10 -12.61 10.90
N ALA A 160 15.31 -12.33 12.20
CA ALA A 160 14.61 -12.98 13.30
C ALA A 160 13.07 -12.86 13.21
N HIS A 161 12.53 -11.74 12.71
CA HIS A 161 11.08 -11.48 12.59
C HIS A 161 10.53 -11.73 11.19
N ARG A 162 11.25 -12.45 10.35
CA ARG A 162 10.80 -12.75 8.99
C ARG A 162 9.51 -13.57 8.99
N GLN A 163 9.41 -14.58 9.87
CA GLN A 163 8.21 -15.41 9.99
C GLN A 163 7.02 -14.61 10.50
N ASP A 164 7.23 -13.70 11.45
CA ASP A 164 6.16 -12.84 11.98
C ASP A 164 5.54 -11.99 10.85
N LEU A 165 6.36 -11.44 9.94
CA LEU A 165 5.88 -10.70 8.77
C LEU A 165 5.11 -11.59 7.79
N ILE A 166 5.57 -12.83 7.56
CA ILE A 166 4.86 -13.81 6.72
C ILE A 166 3.50 -14.13 7.32
N ASP A 167 3.42 -14.32 8.63
CA ASP A 167 2.17 -14.62 9.34
C ASP A 167 1.19 -13.44 9.31
N MET A 168 1.69 -12.20 9.46
CA MET A 168 0.88 -10.98 9.26
C MET A 168 0.34 -10.91 7.83
N LEU A 169 1.19 -11.14 6.83
CA LEU A 169 0.78 -11.12 5.43
C LEU A 169 -0.28 -12.19 5.13
N ASN A 170 -0.11 -13.40 5.68
CA ASN A 170 -1.11 -14.47 5.60
C ASN A 170 -2.45 -14.04 6.18
N LYS A 171 -2.46 -13.41 7.36
CA LYS A 171 -3.68 -12.94 8.01
C LYS A 171 -4.37 -11.87 7.16
N VAL A 172 -3.62 -10.90 6.62
CA VAL A 172 -4.14 -9.86 5.72
C VAL A 172 -4.76 -10.49 4.48
N MET A 173 -4.05 -11.39 3.81
CA MET A 173 -4.53 -11.97 2.55
C MET A 173 -5.68 -12.96 2.73
N LYS A 174 -5.69 -13.75 3.80
CA LYS A 174 -6.85 -14.59 4.16
C LYS A 174 -8.10 -13.77 4.42
N ALA A 175 -7.98 -12.63 5.09
CA ALA A 175 -9.08 -11.70 5.30
C ALA A 175 -9.53 -11.07 3.96
N THR A 176 -8.59 -10.58 3.15
CA THR A 176 -8.85 -9.99 1.83
C THR A 176 -9.63 -10.93 0.91
N VAL A 177 -9.25 -12.21 0.85
CA VAL A 177 -9.91 -13.21 -0.02
C VAL A 177 -11.35 -13.50 0.39
N LYS A 178 -11.74 -13.31 1.64
CA LYS A 178 -13.16 -13.43 2.05
C LYS A 178 -14.07 -12.40 1.38
N TYR A 179 -13.51 -11.27 0.94
CA TYR A 179 -14.21 -10.20 0.24
C TYR A 179 -14.04 -10.24 -1.28
N GLN A 180 -13.37 -11.27 -1.80
CA GLN A 180 -13.26 -11.49 -3.25
C GLN A 180 -14.63 -11.80 -3.84
N ASP A 181 -15.06 -11.06 -4.86
CA ASP A 181 -16.30 -11.34 -5.57
C ASP A 181 -16.29 -12.73 -6.20
N LYS A 182 -17.29 -13.52 -5.89
CA LYS A 182 -17.34 -14.94 -6.29
C LYS A 182 -17.48 -15.14 -7.80
N LYS A 183 -18.13 -14.17 -8.48
CA LYS A 183 -18.39 -14.26 -9.92
C LYS A 183 -17.18 -13.84 -10.73
N THR A 184 -16.60 -12.70 -10.39
CA THR A 184 -15.53 -12.09 -11.18
C THR A 184 -14.11 -12.39 -10.66
N GLY A 185 -13.96 -12.73 -9.38
CA GLY A 185 -12.66 -12.88 -8.74
C GLY A 185 -11.96 -11.56 -8.39
N LEU A 186 -12.67 -10.44 -8.46
CA LEU A 186 -12.15 -9.09 -8.21
C LEU A 186 -12.60 -8.55 -6.86
N TRP A 187 -12.18 -7.33 -6.51
CA TRP A 187 -12.55 -6.67 -5.26
C TRP A 187 -13.19 -5.30 -5.52
N TYR A 188 -14.17 -4.98 -4.69
CA TYR A 188 -14.83 -3.68 -4.68
C TYR A 188 -13.93 -2.60 -4.06
N ASP A 189 -14.12 -1.34 -4.49
CA ASP A 189 -13.34 -0.18 -4.03
C ASP A 189 -13.42 0.01 -2.51
N VAL A 190 -14.62 -0.09 -1.93
CA VAL A 190 -14.85 -0.05 -0.49
C VAL A 190 -15.23 -1.46 -0.03
N MET A 191 -14.28 -2.18 0.58
CA MET A 191 -14.38 -3.62 0.79
C MET A 191 -15.50 -4.03 1.77
N ASP A 192 -15.76 -3.22 2.78
CA ASP A 192 -16.69 -3.50 3.87
C ASP A 192 -18.11 -2.96 3.65
N VAL A 193 -18.42 -2.46 2.43
CA VAL A 193 -19.74 -1.91 2.08
C VAL A 193 -20.41 -2.74 0.98
N LYS A 194 -21.62 -3.23 1.27
CA LYS A 194 -22.50 -3.89 0.31
C LYS A 194 -23.55 -2.89 -0.18
N ASP A 195 -23.22 -2.15 -1.22
CA ASP A 195 -24.09 -1.18 -1.86
C ASP A 195 -23.97 -1.33 -3.38
N SER A 196 -25.08 -1.22 -4.13
CA SER A 196 -25.08 -1.37 -5.59
C SER A 196 -24.29 -0.29 -6.34
N ARG A 197 -23.99 0.84 -5.71
CA ARG A 197 -23.17 1.92 -6.24
C ARG A 197 -21.67 1.65 -6.10
N ASN A 198 -21.30 0.66 -5.26
CA ASN A 198 -19.91 0.24 -5.12
C ASN A 198 -19.45 -0.47 -6.40
N TYR A 199 -18.21 -0.30 -6.79
CA TYR A 199 -17.71 -0.82 -8.04
C TYR A 199 -16.46 -1.69 -7.85
N LEU A 200 -16.27 -2.66 -8.76
CA LEU A 200 -15.05 -3.46 -8.83
C LEU A 200 -13.90 -2.57 -9.29
N GLU A 201 -12.80 -2.55 -8.53
CA GLU A 201 -11.72 -1.58 -8.68
C GLU A 201 -10.42 -2.26 -9.12
N ALA A 202 -9.79 -1.70 -10.16
CA ALA A 202 -8.68 -2.36 -10.85
C ALA A 202 -7.35 -2.26 -10.09
N THR A 203 -7.07 -1.15 -9.39
CA THR A 203 -5.75 -0.96 -8.76
C THR A 203 -5.58 -1.90 -7.59
N ALA A 204 -6.56 -1.97 -6.70
CA ALA A 204 -6.55 -2.88 -5.55
C ALA A 204 -6.60 -4.35 -6.00
N SER A 205 -7.47 -4.67 -6.98
CA SER A 205 -7.54 -6.03 -7.53
C SER A 205 -6.19 -6.47 -8.10
N SER A 206 -5.46 -5.59 -8.79
CA SER A 206 -4.11 -5.87 -9.29
C SER A 206 -3.09 -6.07 -8.18
N MET A 207 -3.15 -5.25 -7.12
CA MET A 207 -2.27 -5.35 -5.95
C MET A 207 -2.48 -6.68 -5.20
N PHE A 208 -3.73 -7.01 -4.90
CA PHE A 208 -4.06 -8.27 -4.21
C PHE A 208 -3.66 -9.48 -5.03
N THR A 209 -3.93 -9.45 -6.33
CA THR A 209 -3.55 -10.50 -7.26
C THR A 209 -2.03 -10.69 -7.28
N TYR A 210 -1.26 -9.62 -7.41
CA TYR A 210 0.20 -9.68 -7.34
C TYR A 210 0.70 -10.29 -6.04
N VAL A 211 0.20 -9.82 -4.89
CA VAL A 211 0.62 -10.33 -3.57
C VAL A 211 0.29 -11.81 -3.42
N LEU A 212 -0.91 -12.23 -3.83
CA LEU A 212 -1.35 -13.63 -3.79
C LEU A 212 -0.46 -14.54 -4.65
N LEU A 213 -0.17 -14.14 -5.88
CA LEU A 213 0.65 -14.93 -6.79
C LEU A 213 2.10 -15.02 -6.31
N LYS A 214 2.72 -13.88 -5.99
CA LYS A 214 4.12 -13.86 -5.54
C LYS A 214 4.30 -14.56 -4.20
N GLY A 215 3.43 -14.31 -3.23
CA GLY A 215 3.50 -14.97 -1.93
C GLY A 215 3.30 -16.49 -2.05
N SER A 216 2.44 -16.96 -2.97
CA SER A 216 2.28 -18.39 -3.27
C SER A 216 3.53 -18.99 -3.92
N ARG A 217 4.13 -18.30 -4.89
CA ARG A 217 5.38 -18.75 -5.52
C ARG A 217 6.55 -18.84 -4.54
N LEU A 218 6.59 -17.92 -3.57
CA LEU A 218 7.61 -17.90 -2.52
C LEU A 218 7.34 -18.88 -1.36
N GLY A 219 6.21 -19.60 -1.41
CA GLY A 219 5.86 -20.57 -0.37
C GLY A 219 5.29 -19.94 0.91
N TYR A 220 4.88 -18.66 0.88
CA TYR A 220 4.29 -17.99 2.04
C TYR A 220 2.83 -18.35 2.24
N PHE A 221 2.14 -18.81 1.19
CA PHE A 221 0.69 -19.04 1.16
C PHE A 221 0.31 -20.48 0.82
N ASP A 222 -0.84 -20.91 1.34
CA ASP A 222 -1.47 -22.18 1.01
C ASP A 222 -2.14 -22.18 -0.39
N GLY A 223 -2.61 -23.36 -0.82
CA GLY A 223 -3.23 -23.55 -2.14
C GLY A 223 -4.46 -22.68 -2.37
N LYS A 224 -5.28 -22.40 -1.35
CA LYS A 224 -6.49 -21.57 -1.47
C LYS A 224 -6.17 -20.13 -1.83
N LEU A 225 -5.11 -19.58 -1.25
CA LEU A 225 -4.66 -18.23 -1.59
C LEU A 225 -4.06 -18.17 -3.00
N LYS A 226 -3.36 -19.22 -3.43
CA LYS A 226 -2.90 -19.37 -4.82
C LYS A 226 -4.05 -19.35 -5.81
N GLU A 227 -5.08 -20.15 -5.55
CA GLU A 227 -6.29 -20.21 -6.41
C GLU A 227 -7.01 -18.87 -6.49
N ALA A 228 -7.12 -18.14 -5.35
CA ALA A 228 -7.69 -16.80 -5.32
C ALA A 228 -6.87 -15.81 -6.16
N GLY A 229 -5.54 -15.91 -6.15
CA GLY A 229 -4.65 -15.10 -7.00
C GLY A 229 -4.87 -15.37 -8.49
N ILE A 230 -4.92 -16.66 -8.90
CA ILE A 230 -5.19 -17.05 -10.29
C ILE A 230 -6.57 -16.56 -10.73
N LYS A 231 -7.59 -16.71 -9.89
CA LYS A 231 -8.93 -16.22 -10.15
C LYS A 231 -8.97 -14.70 -10.31
N GLY A 232 -8.25 -13.97 -9.43
CA GLY A 232 -8.10 -12.51 -9.52
C GLY A 232 -7.46 -12.09 -10.84
N TYR A 233 -6.38 -12.76 -11.26
CA TYR A 233 -5.73 -12.48 -12.54
C TYR A 233 -6.67 -12.66 -13.74
N LYS A 234 -7.37 -13.79 -13.82
CA LYS A 234 -8.39 -14.03 -14.84
C LYS A 234 -9.51 -12.99 -14.80
N GLY A 235 -9.92 -12.59 -13.59
CA GLY A 235 -10.91 -11.54 -13.39
C GLY A 235 -10.48 -10.21 -13.98
N ILE A 236 -9.21 -9.80 -13.79
CA ILE A 236 -8.65 -8.58 -14.38
C ILE A 236 -8.68 -8.64 -15.88
N LEU A 237 -8.18 -9.75 -16.48
CA LEU A 237 -8.19 -9.93 -17.93
C LEU A 237 -9.59 -9.79 -18.53
N ASN A 238 -10.58 -10.42 -17.91
CA ASN A 238 -11.95 -10.47 -18.43
C ASN A 238 -12.77 -9.21 -18.21
N ASN A 239 -12.43 -8.37 -17.20
CA ASN A 239 -13.30 -7.27 -16.80
C ASN A 239 -12.66 -5.89 -16.89
N PHE A 240 -11.32 -5.80 -16.87
CA PHE A 240 -10.62 -4.52 -16.81
C PHE A 240 -9.73 -4.23 -18.02
N ILE A 241 -9.42 -5.25 -18.82
CA ILE A 241 -8.64 -5.05 -20.04
C ILE A 241 -9.56 -4.65 -21.19
N LYS A 242 -9.25 -3.52 -21.80
CA LYS A 242 -9.88 -3.03 -23.03
C LYS A 242 -8.85 -3.03 -24.15
N VAL A 243 -9.18 -3.65 -25.26
CA VAL A 243 -8.38 -3.55 -26.48
C VAL A 243 -8.89 -2.36 -27.27
N ASN A 244 -8.00 -1.41 -27.56
CA ASN A 244 -8.30 -0.21 -28.33
C ASN A 244 -8.22 -0.47 -29.84
N ASP A 245 -8.76 0.43 -30.66
CA ASP A 245 -8.79 0.30 -32.13
C ASP A 245 -7.38 0.24 -32.74
N ASP A 246 -6.40 0.91 -32.14
CA ASP A 246 -5.00 0.85 -32.51
C ASP A 246 -4.24 -0.38 -32.01
N LYS A 247 -4.97 -1.36 -31.44
CA LYS A 247 -4.45 -2.60 -30.84
C LYS A 247 -3.63 -2.42 -29.56
N THR A 248 -3.55 -1.22 -29.00
CA THR A 248 -3.05 -1.03 -27.64
C THR A 248 -4.06 -1.55 -26.62
N ILE A 249 -3.61 -1.79 -25.38
CA ILE A 249 -4.49 -2.21 -24.29
C ILE A 249 -4.58 -1.13 -23.22
N SER A 250 -5.75 -0.98 -22.64
CA SER A 250 -5.98 -0.13 -21.47
C SER A 250 -6.46 -0.95 -20.29
N LEU A 251 -5.90 -0.65 -19.11
CA LEU A 251 -6.44 -1.10 -17.83
C LEU A 251 -7.50 -0.09 -17.38
N THR A 252 -8.75 -0.51 -17.39
CA THR A 252 -9.89 0.36 -17.04
C THR A 252 -10.23 0.28 -15.56
N ARG A 253 -11.18 1.12 -15.09
CA ARG A 253 -11.76 1.10 -13.73
C ARG A 253 -10.74 1.31 -12.60
N CYS A 254 -9.72 2.10 -12.83
CA CYS A 254 -8.79 2.53 -11.79
C CYS A 254 -9.37 3.73 -11.04
N CYS A 255 -9.58 3.64 -9.73
CA CYS A 255 -9.82 4.80 -8.89
C CYS A 255 -8.65 5.79 -9.04
N GLU A 256 -8.92 7.06 -9.35
CA GLU A 256 -7.85 8.04 -9.53
C GLU A 256 -7.08 8.25 -8.23
N VAL A 257 -7.78 8.64 -7.17
CA VAL A 257 -7.19 8.87 -5.85
C VAL A 257 -8.28 8.86 -4.79
N SER A 258 -7.99 8.27 -3.64
CA SER A 258 -8.77 8.51 -2.43
C SER A 258 -7.84 8.83 -1.27
N GLY A 259 -8.34 9.52 -0.28
CA GLY A 259 -7.59 9.90 0.90
C GLY A 259 -8.54 10.43 1.98
N LEU A 260 -7.97 10.74 3.12
CA LEU A 260 -8.69 11.34 4.23
C LEU A 260 -8.25 12.79 4.35
N GLY A 261 -9.18 13.69 4.61
CA GLY A 261 -8.87 15.11 4.68
C GLY A 261 -8.06 15.47 5.92
N PRO A 262 -7.15 16.44 5.79
CA PRO A 262 -6.58 17.05 6.97
C PRO A 262 -7.64 17.82 7.74
N GLY A 263 -7.58 17.78 9.08
CA GLY A 263 -8.39 18.59 9.98
C GLY A 263 -7.53 19.63 10.69
N MET A 264 -8.18 20.50 11.47
CA MET A 264 -7.54 21.63 12.17
C MET A 264 -7.70 21.50 13.69
N SER A 265 -7.21 20.41 14.29
CA SER A 265 -7.09 20.34 15.74
C SER A 265 -5.93 21.20 16.26
N ALA A 266 -5.95 21.56 17.53
CA ALA A 266 -4.86 22.33 18.15
C ALA A 266 -3.49 21.63 17.99
N LYS A 267 -3.45 20.30 18.08
CA LYS A 267 -2.24 19.50 17.86
C LYS A 267 -1.75 19.56 16.42
N VAL A 268 -2.67 19.42 15.45
CA VAL A 268 -2.33 19.51 14.01
C VAL A 268 -1.84 20.92 13.68
N LEU A 269 -2.51 21.96 14.14
CA LEU A 269 -2.11 23.35 13.88
C LEU A 269 -0.73 23.66 14.48
N LYS A 270 -0.38 23.08 15.64
CA LYS A 270 0.97 23.21 16.20
C LYS A 270 2.03 22.57 15.31
N ALA A 271 1.75 21.41 14.72
CA ALA A 271 2.67 20.69 13.84
C ALA A 271 2.70 21.23 12.41
N ALA A 272 1.58 21.74 11.91
CA ALA A 272 1.37 22.23 10.54
C ALA A 272 0.50 23.51 10.55
N PRO A 273 1.05 24.69 10.90
CA PRO A 273 0.26 25.91 11.11
C PRO A 273 -0.52 26.42 9.89
N LYS A 274 -0.10 26.01 8.68
CA LYS A 274 -0.72 26.41 7.41
C LYS A 274 -1.63 25.35 6.81
N VAL A 275 -1.97 24.29 7.55
CA VAL A 275 -2.86 23.26 7.06
C VAL A 275 -4.23 23.84 6.74
N LYS A 276 -4.82 23.41 5.60
CA LYS A 276 -6.18 23.74 5.22
C LYS A 276 -7.03 22.49 5.37
N GLU A 277 -8.13 22.61 6.13
CA GLU A 277 -9.08 21.53 6.32
C GLU A 277 -9.72 21.11 4.99
N ASN A 278 -9.94 19.83 4.78
CA ASN A 278 -10.65 19.30 3.63
C ASN A 278 -11.72 18.28 4.08
N LYS A 279 -12.87 18.79 4.48
CA LYS A 279 -13.99 17.97 4.94
C LYS A 279 -14.68 17.14 3.84
N ARG A 280 -14.46 17.45 2.56
CA ARG A 280 -14.96 16.59 1.48
C ARG A 280 -14.42 15.16 1.61
N ARG A 281 -13.18 15.01 2.06
CA ARG A 281 -12.51 13.71 2.25
C ARG A 281 -12.76 13.17 3.65
N ASP A 282 -14.03 12.92 3.96
CA ASP A 282 -14.51 12.52 5.29
C ASP A 282 -14.44 11.00 5.57
N GLY A 283 -14.00 10.21 4.59
CA GLY A 283 -13.89 8.76 4.72
C GLY A 283 -15.21 8.01 4.68
N SER A 284 -16.33 8.70 4.34
CA SER A 284 -17.61 8.06 4.11
C SER A 284 -17.63 7.24 2.82
N PHE A 285 -18.58 6.31 2.71
CA PHE A 285 -18.79 5.56 1.48
C PHE A 285 -19.10 6.49 0.29
N GLU A 286 -19.95 7.48 0.51
CA GLU A 286 -20.32 8.51 -0.47
C GLU A 286 -19.11 9.26 -0.99
N TYR A 287 -18.17 9.59 -0.12
CA TYR A 287 -16.91 10.21 -0.52
C TYR A 287 -16.10 9.29 -1.43
N TYR A 288 -15.84 8.03 -1.03
CA TYR A 288 -15.00 7.12 -1.81
C TYR A 288 -15.55 6.92 -3.22
N ILE A 289 -16.85 6.65 -3.36
CA ILE A 289 -17.47 6.43 -4.68
C ILE A 289 -17.60 7.72 -5.52
N SER A 290 -17.39 8.91 -4.93
CA SER A 290 -17.39 10.19 -5.64
C SER A 290 -16.06 10.52 -6.31
N GLU A 291 -14.99 9.78 -6.02
CA GLU A 291 -13.70 10.01 -6.65
C GLU A 291 -13.68 9.48 -8.10
N PRO A 292 -13.00 10.19 -9.02
CA PRO A 292 -12.99 9.81 -10.43
C PRO A 292 -12.38 8.44 -10.70
N ILE A 293 -12.94 7.76 -11.68
CA ILE A 293 -12.43 6.51 -12.23
C ILE A 293 -11.77 6.83 -13.58
N ARG A 294 -10.58 6.28 -13.83
CA ARG A 294 -9.84 6.50 -15.07
C ARG A 294 -9.18 5.24 -15.60
N GLU A 295 -8.67 5.32 -16.82
CA GLU A 295 -7.89 4.26 -17.45
C GLU A 295 -6.38 4.49 -17.20
N ASN A 296 -5.62 3.41 -17.21
CA ASN A 296 -4.15 3.40 -17.24
C ASN A 296 -3.47 4.13 -16.08
N ASP A 297 -4.10 4.14 -14.90
CA ASP A 297 -3.44 4.67 -13.72
C ASP A 297 -2.24 3.79 -13.34
N GLY A 298 -1.06 4.42 -13.16
CA GLY A 298 0.16 3.70 -12.83
C GLY A 298 0.09 2.88 -11.54
N LYS A 299 -0.83 3.24 -10.61
CA LYS A 299 -1.09 2.49 -9.38
C LYS A 299 -1.79 1.15 -9.63
N GLY A 300 -2.45 0.99 -10.78
CA GLY A 300 -3.03 -0.27 -11.24
C GLY A 300 -2.14 -1.00 -12.24
N VAL A 301 -1.63 -0.28 -13.25
CA VAL A 301 -0.80 -0.83 -14.32
C VAL A 301 0.45 -1.52 -13.77
N GLY A 302 1.16 -0.88 -12.82
CA GLY A 302 2.37 -1.46 -12.23
C GLY A 302 2.12 -2.82 -11.56
N PRO A 303 1.21 -2.91 -10.58
CA PRO A 303 0.86 -4.19 -9.96
C PRO A 303 0.29 -5.23 -10.92
N PHE A 304 -0.45 -4.82 -11.97
CA PHE A 304 -0.93 -5.74 -12.99
C PHE A 304 0.23 -6.35 -13.80
N ILE A 305 1.20 -5.54 -14.22
CA ILE A 305 2.41 -6.05 -14.88
C ILE A 305 3.16 -7.03 -13.97
N TRP A 306 3.31 -6.71 -12.68
CA TRP A 306 3.95 -7.61 -11.73
C TRP A 306 3.18 -8.91 -11.54
N ALA A 307 1.84 -8.85 -11.49
CA ALA A 307 1.00 -10.04 -11.43
C ALA A 307 1.17 -10.93 -12.67
N SER A 308 1.25 -10.33 -13.86
CA SER A 308 1.51 -11.04 -15.12
C SER A 308 2.86 -11.76 -15.10
N LEU A 309 3.91 -11.06 -14.65
CA LEU A 309 5.25 -11.67 -14.49
C LEU A 309 5.27 -12.81 -13.46
N GLU A 310 4.47 -12.73 -12.40
CA GLU A 310 4.38 -13.83 -11.44
C GLU A 310 3.62 -15.04 -12.03
N MET A 311 2.59 -14.83 -12.86
CA MET A 311 1.93 -15.91 -13.59
C MET A 311 2.92 -16.66 -14.51
N GLU A 312 3.71 -15.92 -15.29
CA GLU A 312 4.76 -16.50 -16.15
C GLU A 312 5.81 -17.30 -15.33
N LYS A 313 6.31 -16.72 -14.23
CA LYS A 313 7.26 -17.40 -13.33
C LYS A 313 6.70 -18.68 -12.71
N MET A 314 5.39 -18.76 -12.56
CA MET A 314 4.69 -19.94 -12.07
C MET A 314 4.38 -20.96 -13.16
N GLY A 315 4.82 -20.71 -14.42
CA GLY A 315 4.65 -21.60 -15.57
C GLY A 315 3.27 -21.51 -16.24
N TYR A 316 2.48 -20.46 -15.98
CA TYR A 316 1.22 -20.27 -16.68
C TYR A 316 1.45 -19.58 -18.03
N ASP A 317 0.88 -20.16 -19.08
CA ASP A 317 0.83 -19.55 -20.41
C ASP A 317 -0.30 -18.50 -20.41
N VAL A 318 0.09 -17.23 -20.21
CA VAL A 318 -0.88 -16.12 -20.11
C VAL A 318 -1.68 -15.91 -21.40
N GLU A 319 -1.15 -16.32 -22.56
CA GLU A 319 -1.88 -16.23 -23.84
C GLU A 319 -3.06 -17.22 -23.91
N LYS A 320 -2.98 -18.33 -23.19
CA LYS A 320 -4.04 -19.35 -23.12
C LYS A 320 -5.07 -19.11 -22.00
N LEU A 321 -4.84 -18.16 -21.10
CA LEU A 321 -5.75 -17.91 -19.99
C LEU A 321 -7.04 -17.16 -20.38
N ASN A 322 -7.08 -16.58 -21.58
CA ASN A 322 -8.23 -15.86 -22.16
C ASN A 322 -9.15 -16.74 -23.03
N LYS A 323 -8.87 -18.03 -23.10
CA LYS A 323 -9.73 -19.03 -23.76
C LYS A 323 -10.45 -19.86 -22.69
#